data_35368d8206fb8c3351bf4eb5852bcebf
#
_entry.id   35368d8206fb8c3351bf4eb5852bcebf
#
_cell.length_a   1.000
_cell.length_b   1.000
_cell.length_c   1.000
_cell.angle_alpha   90.00
_cell.angle_beta   90.00
_cell.angle_gamma   90.00
#
_symmetry.space_group_name_H-M   'P 1'
#
loop_
_entity.id
_entity.type
_entity.pdbx_description
1 polymer ?
#
loop_
_entity_poly.entity_id
_entity_poly.type
_entity_poly.pdbx_seq_one_letter_code
_entity_poly.pdbx_strand_id
1 'polypeptide(L)'
;MYIINKYAKTRNKRAERVKMHLGDDLMRTIPYKETRTVEFKSDLKKLNDNELIEAVLGMTNTEGGLLFLGVEDSGEITGIHKQHRDEIGVAALIANRTVPSISVRAEIIIEEGKEVLKIEIPMSRTIAATADGKVLRRRLKIDGSPENVPMYPYEITSRLSELSVLDFSAQSLPDASIEDLDPNERVRLRNIIKIRKGDTSLLELSDDELDKALRLVKEL
;
A
#
# COMPACT_ATOMS: atom_id res chain seq x y z
N MET A 1 -40.75 16.88 44.53
CA MET A 1 -39.31 17.16 44.70
C MET A 1 -38.41 15.96 44.38
N TYR A 2 -38.91 14.72 44.28
CA TYR A 2 -38.10 13.50 44.06
C TYR A 2 -37.78 13.22 42.53
N ILE A 3 -38.61 13.74 41.62
CA ILE A 3 -38.44 13.43 40.16
C ILE A 3 -37.38 14.31 39.50
N ILE A 4 -37.20 15.53 39.96
CA ILE A 4 -36.23 16.47 39.36
C ILE A 4 -34.78 16.00 39.64
N ASN A 5 -34.55 15.36 40.77
CA ASN A 5 -33.21 14.92 41.17
C ASN A 5 -32.72 13.67 40.38
N LYS A 6 -33.64 12.88 39.86
CA LYS A 6 -33.31 11.67 39.07
C LYS A 6 -32.84 12.03 37.66
N TYR A 7 -33.47 13.05 37.05
CA TYR A 7 -33.09 13.56 35.74
C TYR A 7 -31.77 14.34 35.74
N ALA A 8 -31.50 15.06 36.81
CA ALA A 8 -30.23 15.79 36.97
C ALA A 8 -29.04 14.82 37.11
N LYS A 9 -29.19 13.70 37.86
CA LYS A 9 -28.14 12.68 38.02
C LYS A 9 -27.86 11.92 36.70
N THR A 10 -28.92 11.68 35.90
CA THR A 10 -28.76 10.96 34.60
C THR A 10 -28.11 11.86 33.55
N ARG A 11 -28.42 13.18 33.59
CA ARG A 11 -27.83 14.15 32.69
C ARG A 11 -26.33 14.40 32.99
N ASN A 12 -25.97 14.41 34.28
CA ASN A 12 -24.59 14.57 34.73
C ASN A 12 -23.73 13.33 34.33
N LYS A 13 -24.24 12.11 34.54
CA LYS A 13 -23.56 10.86 34.11
C LYS A 13 -23.36 10.78 32.60
N ARG A 14 -24.32 11.30 31.82
CA ARG A 14 -24.20 11.35 30.34
C ARG A 14 -23.21 12.42 29.89
N ALA A 15 -23.19 13.56 30.56
CA ALA A 15 -22.23 14.63 30.32
C ALA A 15 -20.79 14.26 30.73
N GLU A 16 -20.65 13.51 31.85
CA GLU A 16 -19.35 12.96 32.29
C GLU A 16 -18.85 11.87 31.34
N ARG A 17 -19.73 10.97 30.86
CA ARG A 17 -19.38 10.00 29.81
C ARG A 17 -18.98 10.65 28.49
N VAL A 18 -19.68 11.71 28.08
CA VAL A 18 -19.33 12.46 26.85
C VAL A 18 -18.03 13.24 27.02
N LYS A 19 -17.77 13.83 28.21
CA LYS A 19 -16.49 14.49 28.51
C LYS A 19 -15.33 13.50 28.61
N MET A 20 -15.55 12.31 29.18
CA MET A 20 -14.54 11.24 29.23
C MET A 20 -14.18 10.77 27.81
N HIS A 21 -15.19 10.53 26.94
CA HIS A 21 -14.94 10.14 25.55
C HIS A 21 -14.25 11.26 24.73
N LEU A 22 -14.62 12.53 24.92
CA LEU A 22 -13.99 13.65 24.23
C LEU A 22 -12.57 13.96 24.76
N GLY A 23 -12.27 13.63 25.99
CA GLY A 23 -10.92 13.78 26.58
C GLY A 23 -9.96 12.70 26.08
N ASP A 24 -10.44 11.47 25.99
CA ASP A 24 -9.65 10.33 25.50
C ASP A 24 -9.39 10.45 23.97
N ASP A 25 -10.36 10.93 23.19
CA ASP A 25 -10.21 11.19 21.75
C ASP A 25 -9.11 12.21 21.40
N LEU A 26 -8.85 13.19 22.30
CA LEU A 26 -7.81 14.21 22.08
C LEU A 26 -6.40 13.74 22.45
N MET A 27 -6.27 12.58 23.11
CA MET A 27 -4.99 12.04 23.59
C MET A 27 -4.56 10.77 22.87
N ARG A 28 -5.50 10.09 22.16
CA ARG A 28 -5.21 8.83 21.50
C ARG A 28 -4.53 9.04 20.14
N THR A 29 -3.37 8.42 19.96
CA THR A 29 -2.59 8.49 18.71
C THR A 29 -2.92 7.36 17.73
N ILE A 30 -3.41 6.23 18.23
CA ILE A 30 -3.82 5.08 17.42
C ILE A 30 -5.26 5.29 16.93
N PRO A 31 -5.54 5.14 15.62
CA PRO A 31 -6.91 5.20 15.10
C PRO A 31 -7.86 4.22 15.79
N TYR A 32 -9.17 4.51 15.78
CA TYR A 32 -10.18 3.64 16.41
C TYR A 32 -10.62 2.46 15.54
N LYS A 33 -10.27 2.48 14.25
CA LYS A 33 -10.71 1.46 13.29
C LYS A 33 -9.61 1.20 12.28
N GLU A 34 -9.58 -0.03 11.81
CA GLU A 34 -8.83 -0.41 10.63
C GLU A 34 -9.32 0.30 9.38
N THR A 35 -8.40 0.56 8.48
CA THR A 35 -8.66 1.16 7.17
C THR A 35 -7.79 0.47 6.12
N ARG A 36 -7.85 0.95 4.89
CA ARG A 36 -6.97 0.47 3.84
C ARG A 36 -5.47 0.64 4.16
N THR A 37 -5.13 1.64 4.97
CA THR A 37 -3.77 2.00 5.37
C THR A 37 -3.48 1.83 6.86
N VAL A 38 -4.42 1.28 7.62
CA VAL A 38 -4.25 0.98 9.05
C VAL A 38 -4.67 -0.45 9.32
N GLU A 39 -3.80 -1.22 9.96
CA GLU A 39 -4.01 -2.61 10.36
C GLU A 39 -3.81 -2.77 11.84
N PHE A 40 -4.67 -3.54 12.49
CA PHE A 40 -4.55 -3.96 13.87
C PHE A 40 -4.25 -5.45 13.93
N LYS A 41 -3.41 -5.83 14.88
CA LYS A 41 -3.15 -7.25 15.18
C LYS A 41 -3.08 -7.45 16.68
N SER A 42 -3.93 -8.37 17.16
CA SER A 42 -3.82 -8.87 18.51
C SER A 42 -2.47 -9.53 18.75
N ASP A 43 -1.89 -9.30 19.91
CA ASP A 43 -0.65 -9.94 20.35
C ASP A 43 -0.75 -10.47 21.78
N LEU A 44 -1.96 -10.65 22.29
CA LEU A 44 -2.23 -11.30 23.59
C LEU A 44 -1.57 -12.68 23.67
N LYS A 45 -1.66 -13.43 22.58
CA LYS A 45 -0.80 -14.57 22.30
C LYS A 45 0.13 -14.14 21.19
N LYS A 46 1.41 -14.45 21.29
CA LYS A 46 2.39 -14.09 20.25
C LYS A 46 1.79 -14.29 18.86
N LEU A 47 1.65 -13.21 18.09
CA LEU A 47 1.22 -13.27 16.69
C LEU A 47 2.17 -14.17 15.90
N ASN A 48 1.62 -14.99 15.01
CA ASN A 48 2.42 -15.84 14.15
C ASN A 48 3.22 -14.99 13.15
N ASP A 49 4.50 -15.31 12.99
CA ASP A 49 5.40 -14.59 12.09
C ASP A 49 4.84 -14.54 10.65
N ASN A 50 4.21 -15.62 10.16
CA ASN A 50 3.62 -15.65 8.82
C ASN A 50 2.44 -14.67 8.69
N GLU A 51 1.59 -14.58 9.73
CA GLU A 51 0.46 -13.64 9.73
C GLU A 51 0.96 -12.18 9.71
N LEU A 52 2.03 -11.89 10.46
CA LEU A 52 2.66 -10.58 10.42
C LEU A 52 3.18 -10.25 9.02
N ILE A 53 3.91 -11.19 8.39
CA ILE A 53 4.46 -11.01 7.05
C ILE A 53 3.34 -10.85 6.01
N GLU A 54 2.27 -11.65 6.09
CA GLU A 54 1.13 -11.53 5.18
C GLU A 54 0.41 -10.18 5.32
N ALA A 55 0.28 -9.66 6.55
CA ALA A 55 -0.26 -8.32 6.78
C ALA A 55 0.62 -7.23 6.14
N VAL A 56 1.93 -7.29 6.37
CA VAL A 56 2.90 -6.37 5.75
C VAL A 56 2.83 -6.42 4.23
N LEU A 57 2.77 -7.62 3.63
CA LEU A 57 2.69 -7.79 2.18
C LEU A 57 1.41 -7.23 1.57
N GLY A 58 0.27 -7.49 2.21
CA GLY A 58 -1.00 -6.92 1.77
C GLY A 58 -0.96 -5.39 1.70
N MET A 59 -0.35 -4.76 2.70
CA MET A 59 -0.20 -3.31 2.77
C MET A 59 0.83 -2.77 1.77
N THR A 60 2.04 -3.32 1.74
CA THR A 60 3.12 -2.83 0.89
C THR A 60 2.82 -2.93 -0.61
N ASN A 61 2.10 -3.99 -1.04
CA ASN A 61 1.65 -4.15 -2.42
C ASN A 61 0.45 -3.27 -2.79
N THR A 62 -0.12 -2.55 -1.83
CA THR A 62 -1.27 -1.66 -2.05
C THR A 62 -0.86 -0.20 -1.88
N GLU A 63 -0.96 0.35 -0.70
CA GLU A 63 -0.69 1.77 -0.40
C GLU A 63 0.34 1.96 0.71
N GLY A 64 0.83 0.88 1.32
CA GLY A 64 1.58 0.95 2.57
C GLY A 64 0.68 1.34 3.74
N GLY A 65 1.25 1.89 4.79
CA GLY A 65 0.49 2.40 5.93
C GLY A 65 1.08 2.03 7.29
N LEU A 66 0.22 1.90 8.28
CA LEU A 66 0.58 1.65 9.67
C LEU A 66 -0.02 0.32 10.15
N LEU A 67 0.80 -0.54 10.74
CA LEU A 67 0.35 -1.72 11.44
C LEU A 67 0.63 -1.53 12.93
N PHE A 68 -0.38 -1.78 13.74
CA PHE A 68 -0.30 -1.71 15.20
C PHE A 68 -0.47 -3.11 15.80
N LEU A 69 0.60 -3.62 16.39
CA LEU A 69 0.61 -4.90 17.08
C LEU A 69 0.33 -4.70 18.58
N GLY A 70 -0.62 -5.43 19.13
CA GLY A 70 -1.15 -5.24 20.48
C GLY A 70 -2.43 -4.41 20.53
N VAL A 71 -3.13 -4.34 19.39
CA VAL A 71 -4.45 -3.73 19.24
C VAL A 71 -5.40 -4.77 18.64
N GLU A 72 -6.59 -4.89 19.20
CA GLU A 72 -7.63 -5.80 18.74
C GLU A 72 -8.40 -5.19 17.55
N ASP A 73 -9.08 -6.00 16.76
CA ASP A 73 -9.94 -5.54 15.63
C ASP A 73 -11.02 -4.53 16.09
N SER A 74 -11.42 -4.60 17.36
CA SER A 74 -12.33 -3.64 17.98
C SER A 74 -11.72 -2.24 18.19
N GLY A 75 -10.40 -2.12 18.05
CA GLY A 75 -9.61 -0.97 18.43
C GLY A 75 -9.23 -0.92 19.91
N GLU A 76 -9.54 -1.97 20.70
CA GLU A 76 -9.10 -2.10 22.09
C GLU A 76 -7.57 -2.33 22.12
N ILE A 77 -6.88 -1.59 22.98
CA ILE A 77 -5.44 -1.74 23.18
C ILE A 77 -5.21 -2.81 24.23
N THR A 78 -4.57 -3.91 23.84
CA THR A 78 -4.28 -5.05 24.72
C THR A 78 -2.79 -5.14 25.06
N GLY A 79 -1.93 -4.53 24.24
CA GLY A 79 -0.49 -4.49 24.41
C GLY A 79 0.24 -5.63 23.70
N ILE A 80 1.55 -5.45 23.47
CA ILE A 80 2.38 -6.40 22.75
C ILE A 80 2.88 -7.55 23.61
N HIS A 81 3.08 -8.72 23.01
CA HIS A 81 3.75 -9.85 23.62
C HIS A 81 5.24 -9.57 23.83
N LYS A 82 5.84 -10.07 24.91
CA LYS A 82 7.24 -9.85 25.27
C LYS A 82 8.26 -10.18 24.17
N GLN A 83 7.93 -11.12 23.28
CA GLN A 83 8.81 -11.51 22.16
C GLN A 83 8.79 -10.52 20.99
N HIS A 84 7.83 -9.60 20.93
CA HIS A 84 7.77 -8.55 19.93
C HIS A 84 8.26 -7.18 20.45
N ARG A 85 8.89 -7.14 21.65
CA ARG A 85 9.53 -5.93 22.19
C ARG A 85 10.87 -5.60 21.52
N ASP A 86 11.42 -6.51 20.74
CA ASP A 86 12.61 -6.27 19.94
C ASP A 86 12.22 -5.69 18.58
N GLU A 87 12.14 -4.37 18.50
CA GLU A 87 11.78 -3.61 17.29
C GLU A 87 12.71 -3.95 16.11
N ILE A 88 14.00 -4.06 16.40
CA ILE A 88 15.03 -4.37 15.41
C ILE A 88 14.86 -5.79 14.90
N GLY A 89 14.61 -6.74 15.80
CA GLY A 89 14.35 -8.14 15.46
C GLY A 89 13.11 -8.30 14.60
N VAL A 90 12.03 -7.57 14.89
CA VAL A 90 10.79 -7.58 14.08
C VAL A 90 11.04 -6.99 12.69
N ALA A 91 11.74 -5.85 12.59
CA ALA A 91 12.09 -5.26 11.30
C ALA A 91 13.00 -6.18 10.46
N ALA A 92 13.97 -6.83 11.09
CA ALA A 92 14.85 -7.80 10.45
C ALA A 92 14.08 -9.06 9.99
N LEU A 93 13.12 -9.55 10.77
CA LEU A 93 12.25 -10.66 10.40
C LEU A 93 11.46 -10.32 9.11
N ILE A 94 10.86 -9.14 9.05
CA ILE A 94 10.11 -8.68 7.88
C ILE A 94 11.03 -8.61 6.66
N ALA A 95 12.20 -7.99 6.79
CA ALA A 95 13.16 -7.85 5.70
C ALA A 95 13.66 -9.20 5.17
N ASN A 96 13.88 -10.18 6.06
CA ASN A 96 14.37 -11.51 5.69
C ASN A 96 13.31 -12.45 5.12
N ARG A 97 12.02 -12.17 5.40
CA ARG A 97 10.90 -13.03 4.97
C ARG A 97 10.16 -12.50 3.75
N THR A 98 10.62 -11.39 3.16
CA THR A 98 10.00 -10.73 2.00
C THR A 98 10.97 -10.63 0.82
N VAL A 99 10.43 -10.76 -0.40
CA VAL A 99 11.19 -10.68 -1.65
C VAL A 99 10.45 -9.74 -2.63
N PRO A 100 11.05 -8.61 -3.05
CA PRO A 100 12.29 -8.06 -2.50
C PRO A 100 12.16 -7.72 -1.02
N SER A 101 13.30 -7.61 -0.34
CA SER A 101 13.35 -7.25 1.08
C SER A 101 12.65 -5.92 1.35
N ILE A 102 11.69 -5.93 2.29
CA ILE A 102 10.96 -4.72 2.68
C ILE A 102 11.57 -4.16 3.95
N SER A 103 12.04 -2.92 3.86
CA SER A 103 12.51 -2.16 5.02
C SER A 103 11.33 -1.42 5.65
N VAL A 104 11.02 -1.74 6.90
CA VAL A 104 10.00 -1.06 7.70
C VAL A 104 10.64 -0.25 8.82
N ARG A 105 9.92 0.73 9.35
CA ARG A 105 10.27 1.38 10.60
C ARG A 105 9.35 0.85 11.69
N ALA A 106 9.94 0.23 12.70
CA ALA A 106 9.22 -0.27 13.86
C ALA A 106 9.60 0.55 15.10
N GLU A 107 8.62 0.93 15.91
CA GLU A 107 8.83 1.65 17.16
C GLU A 107 7.78 1.25 18.20
N ILE A 108 8.19 1.10 19.46
CA ILE A 108 7.26 0.88 20.58
C ILE A 108 6.72 2.24 21.01
N ILE A 109 5.40 2.36 21.03
CA ILE A 109 4.69 3.51 21.59
C ILE A 109 3.90 3.09 22.83
N ILE A 110 3.66 4.03 23.72
CA ILE A 110 2.81 3.81 24.91
C ILE A 110 1.46 4.45 24.64
N GLU A 111 0.41 3.64 24.63
CA GLU A 111 -0.96 4.09 24.44
C GLU A 111 -1.84 3.46 25.53
N GLU A 112 -2.65 4.26 26.22
CA GLU A 112 -3.48 3.84 27.37
C GLU A 112 -2.69 3.04 28.44
N GLY A 113 -1.41 3.42 28.63
CA GLY A 113 -0.51 2.75 29.61
C GLY A 113 -0.01 1.37 29.17
N LYS A 114 -0.23 0.94 27.94
CA LYS A 114 0.25 -0.32 27.37
C LYS A 114 1.23 -0.07 26.24
N GLU A 115 2.18 -1.00 26.06
CA GLU A 115 3.12 -0.96 24.95
C GLU A 115 2.44 -1.50 23.69
N VAL A 116 2.56 -0.78 22.57
CA VAL A 116 2.08 -1.14 21.24
C VAL A 116 3.23 -1.00 20.26
N LEU A 117 3.46 -2.00 19.43
CA LEU A 117 4.45 -1.90 18.36
C LEU A 117 3.79 -1.31 17.12
N LYS A 118 4.20 -0.10 16.78
CA LYS A 118 3.82 0.59 15.54
C LYS A 118 4.84 0.27 14.47
N ILE A 119 4.38 -0.22 13.33
CA ILE A 119 5.20 -0.56 12.16
C ILE A 119 4.74 0.32 10.98
N GLU A 120 5.63 1.17 10.51
CA GLU A 120 5.42 1.98 9.31
C GLU A 120 5.85 1.17 8.08
N ILE A 121 4.91 0.85 7.21
CA ILE A 121 5.08 -0.01 6.04
C ILE A 121 5.08 0.86 4.78
N PRO A 122 6.18 0.91 4.02
CA PRO A 122 6.21 1.67 2.78
C PRO A 122 5.38 0.98 1.68
N MET A 123 4.81 1.77 0.78
CA MET A 123 4.29 1.26 -0.48
C MET A 123 5.47 0.80 -1.36
N SER A 124 5.43 -0.44 -1.84
CA SER A 124 6.46 -0.96 -2.73
C SER A 124 6.38 -0.35 -4.13
N ARG A 125 7.55 -0.13 -4.72
CA ARG A 125 7.69 0.28 -6.14
C ARG A 125 7.69 -0.91 -7.11
N THR A 126 7.55 -2.11 -6.60
CA THR A 126 7.43 -3.36 -7.36
C THR A 126 6.53 -4.31 -6.60
N ILE A 127 6.26 -5.48 -7.16
CA ILE A 127 5.50 -6.52 -6.46
C ILE A 127 6.41 -7.20 -5.44
N ALA A 128 5.94 -7.30 -4.20
CA ALA A 128 6.61 -8.05 -3.14
C ALA A 128 5.85 -9.35 -2.83
N ALA A 129 6.60 -10.38 -2.48
CA ALA A 129 6.12 -11.71 -2.12
C ALA A 129 6.72 -12.16 -0.79
N THR A 130 6.14 -13.19 -0.17
CA THR A 130 6.80 -13.95 0.88
C THR A 130 7.97 -14.74 0.28
N ALA A 131 8.88 -15.21 1.13
CA ALA A 131 10.00 -16.06 0.70
C ALA A 131 9.54 -17.37 0.04
N ASP A 132 8.33 -17.85 0.34
CA ASP A 132 7.68 -19.00 -0.27
C ASP A 132 6.77 -18.65 -1.47
N GLY A 133 6.79 -17.39 -1.93
CA GLY A 133 6.19 -16.97 -3.19
C GLY A 133 4.73 -16.50 -3.11
N LYS A 134 4.13 -16.33 -1.93
CA LYS A 134 2.79 -15.74 -1.81
C LYS A 134 2.82 -14.25 -2.15
N VAL A 135 1.96 -13.82 -3.04
CA VAL A 135 1.73 -12.41 -3.36
C VAL A 135 0.35 -12.00 -2.88
N LEU A 136 0.29 -11.03 -1.99
CA LEU A 136 -0.94 -10.56 -1.36
C LEU A 136 -1.15 -9.08 -1.65
N ARG A 137 -2.42 -8.67 -1.70
CA ARG A 137 -2.85 -7.28 -1.72
C ARG A 137 -3.95 -7.03 -0.69
N ARG A 138 -4.09 -5.80 -0.26
CA ARG A 138 -5.16 -5.37 0.64
C ARG A 138 -6.31 -4.80 -0.16
N ARG A 139 -7.55 -5.21 0.17
CA ARG A 139 -8.77 -4.64 -0.39
C ARG A 139 -9.79 -4.37 0.71
N LEU A 140 -10.81 -3.58 0.41
CA LEU A 140 -11.96 -3.40 1.28
C LEU A 140 -13.07 -4.39 0.88
N LYS A 141 -13.70 -5.01 1.87
CA LYS A 141 -14.93 -5.78 1.72
C LYS A 141 -16.13 -4.86 1.51
N ILE A 142 -17.30 -5.45 1.25
CA ILE A 142 -18.54 -4.70 1.05
C ILE A 142 -18.95 -3.89 2.30
N ASP A 143 -18.62 -4.39 3.48
CA ASP A 143 -18.87 -3.73 4.78
C ASP A 143 -17.83 -2.64 5.11
N GLY A 144 -16.86 -2.41 4.23
CA GLY A 144 -15.78 -1.44 4.39
C GLY A 144 -14.61 -1.93 5.24
N SER A 145 -14.67 -3.15 5.82
CA SER A 145 -13.53 -3.73 6.54
C SER A 145 -12.43 -4.16 5.58
N PRO A 146 -11.16 -3.98 5.93
CA PRO A 146 -10.06 -4.42 5.09
C PRO A 146 -9.82 -5.93 5.20
N GLU A 147 -9.28 -6.52 4.13
CA GLU A 147 -8.78 -7.90 4.12
C GLU A 147 -7.57 -8.04 3.20
N ASN A 148 -6.69 -8.98 3.52
CA ASN A 148 -5.61 -9.38 2.64
C ASN A 148 -6.05 -10.58 1.80
N VAL A 149 -5.85 -10.50 0.48
CA VAL A 149 -6.23 -11.54 -0.48
C VAL A 149 -5.07 -11.84 -1.43
N PRO A 150 -4.99 -13.06 -1.99
CA PRO A 150 -4.04 -13.37 -3.03
C PRO A 150 -4.17 -12.40 -4.21
N MET A 151 -3.05 -12.03 -4.81
CA MET A 151 -2.99 -11.23 -6.03
C MET A 151 -2.94 -12.19 -7.23
N TYR A 152 -3.92 -12.08 -8.11
CA TYR A 152 -3.97 -12.92 -9.31
C TYR A 152 -3.01 -12.42 -10.41
N PRO A 153 -2.61 -13.27 -11.38
CA PRO A 153 -1.66 -12.89 -12.43
C PRO A 153 -2.03 -11.62 -13.19
N TYR A 154 -3.31 -11.44 -13.54
CA TYR A 154 -3.76 -10.22 -14.22
C TYR A 154 -3.65 -8.97 -13.35
N GLU A 155 -3.84 -9.09 -12.02
CA GLU A 155 -3.69 -7.98 -11.07
C GLU A 155 -2.21 -7.61 -10.90
N ILE A 156 -1.32 -8.61 -10.90
CA ILE A 156 0.14 -8.40 -10.88
C ILE A 156 0.55 -7.60 -12.11
N THR A 157 0.09 -8.01 -13.29
CA THR A 157 0.39 -7.32 -14.57
C THR A 157 -0.15 -5.89 -14.55
N SER A 158 -1.40 -5.68 -14.10
CA SER A 158 -2.00 -4.35 -13.96
C SER A 158 -1.17 -3.47 -13.01
N ARG A 159 -0.79 -4.02 -11.86
CA ARG A 159 0.00 -3.28 -10.87
C ARG A 159 1.39 -2.90 -11.38
N LEU A 160 2.07 -3.78 -12.12
CA LEU A 160 3.36 -3.48 -12.73
C LEU A 160 3.24 -2.37 -13.78
N SER A 161 2.14 -2.33 -14.52
CA SER A 161 1.84 -1.24 -15.45
C SER A 161 1.58 0.08 -14.73
N GLU A 162 0.76 0.08 -13.66
CA GLU A 162 0.53 1.26 -12.82
C GLU A 162 1.82 1.84 -12.24
N LEU A 163 2.74 0.96 -11.84
CA LEU A 163 4.06 1.34 -11.32
C LEU A 163 5.05 1.76 -12.41
N SER A 164 4.63 1.78 -13.68
CA SER A 164 5.47 2.05 -14.85
C SER A 164 6.69 1.11 -14.98
N VAL A 165 6.60 -0.09 -14.42
CA VAL A 165 7.61 -1.14 -14.55
C VAL A 165 7.41 -1.90 -15.87
N LEU A 166 6.16 -2.02 -16.33
CA LEU A 166 5.80 -2.58 -17.63
C LEU A 166 5.25 -1.46 -18.51
N ASP A 167 5.97 -1.17 -19.56
CA ASP A 167 5.49 -0.31 -20.64
C ASP A 167 4.98 -1.21 -21.79
N PHE A 168 3.67 -1.38 -21.85
CA PHE A 168 3.04 -2.17 -22.91
C PHE A 168 3.22 -1.52 -24.29
N SER A 169 3.40 -0.20 -24.36
CA SER A 169 3.63 0.50 -25.63
C SER A 169 5.02 0.21 -26.19
N ALA A 170 5.96 -0.21 -25.35
CA ALA A 170 7.31 -0.60 -25.76
C ALA A 170 7.43 -2.10 -26.10
N GLN A 171 6.34 -2.87 -26.01
CA GLN A 171 6.37 -4.27 -26.36
C GLN A 171 6.18 -4.44 -27.87
N SER A 172 7.05 -5.24 -28.51
CA SER A 172 6.88 -5.61 -29.90
C SER A 172 5.64 -6.50 -30.07
N LEU A 173 4.82 -6.19 -31.07
CA LEU A 173 3.73 -7.07 -31.49
C LEU A 173 4.32 -8.26 -32.25
N PRO A 174 4.06 -9.52 -31.83
CA PRO A 174 4.70 -10.69 -32.43
C PRO A 174 4.47 -10.85 -33.92
N ASP A 175 3.30 -10.42 -34.40
CA ASP A 175 2.84 -10.61 -35.78
C ASP A 175 2.93 -9.32 -36.60
N ALA A 176 3.51 -8.23 -36.04
CA ALA A 176 3.67 -6.96 -36.76
C ALA A 176 5.00 -6.91 -37.51
N SER A 177 4.96 -6.40 -38.72
CA SER A 177 6.11 -6.11 -39.58
C SER A 177 6.26 -4.62 -39.81
N ILE A 178 7.41 -4.20 -40.32
CA ILE A 178 7.65 -2.80 -40.69
C ILE A 178 6.69 -2.29 -41.79
N GLU A 179 6.14 -3.22 -42.58
CA GLU A 179 5.19 -2.94 -43.66
C GLU A 179 3.80 -2.53 -43.13
N ASP A 180 3.50 -2.88 -41.84
CA ASP A 180 2.25 -2.48 -41.17
C ASP A 180 2.27 -1.02 -40.72
N LEU A 181 3.44 -0.36 -40.74
CA LEU A 181 3.56 1.06 -40.39
C LEU A 181 3.03 1.96 -41.51
N ASP A 182 1.98 2.73 -41.22
CA ASP A 182 1.43 3.67 -42.20
C ASP A 182 2.42 4.83 -42.46
N PRO A 183 2.93 5.00 -43.73
CA PRO A 183 3.82 6.09 -44.08
C PRO A 183 3.23 7.47 -43.79
N ASN A 184 1.90 7.62 -43.85
CA ASN A 184 1.24 8.90 -43.59
C ASN A 184 1.36 9.33 -42.14
N GLU A 185 1.45 8.40 -41.21
CA GLU A 185 1.63 8.72 -39.78
C GLU A 185 3.03 9.27 -39.49
N ARG A 186 4.06 8.89 -40.26
CA ARG A 186 5.39 9.51 -40.16
C ARG A 186 5.34 10.97 -40.61
N VAL A 187 4.63 11.24 -41.71
CA VAL A 187 4.43 12.62 -42.22
C VAL A 187 3.65 13.45 -41.21
N ARG A 188 2.59 12.86 -40.62
CA ARG A 188 1.77 13.51 -39.61
C ARG A 188 2.59 13.84 -38.34
N LEU A 189 3.41 12.89 -37.85
CA LEU A 189 4.29 13.11 -36.71
C LEU A 189 5.25 14.29 -36.98
N ARG A 190 5.94 14.31 -38.13
CA ARG A 190 6.84 15.42 -38.51
C ARG A 190 6.12 16.75 -38.50
N ASN A 191 4.90 16.80 -39.01
CA ASN A 191 4.07 18.01 -39.01
C ASN A 191 3.70 18.45 -37.58
N ILE A 192 3.35 17.52 -36.72
CA ILE A 192 3.05 17.80 -35.29
C ILE A 192 4.30 18.35 -34.59
N ILE A 193 5.48 17.76 -34.81
CA ILE A 193 6.74 18.24 -34.22
C ILE A 193 7.01 19.70 -34.65
N LYS A 194 6.84 20.03 -35.95
CA LYS A 194 6.99 21.39 -36.45
C LYS A 194 6.02 22.37 -35.79
N ILE A 195 4.73 22.00 -35.71
CA ILE A 195 3.68 22.87 -35.16
C ILE A 195 3.87 23.10 -33.67
N ARG A 196 4.21 22.04 -32.93
CA ARG A 196 4.34 22.08 -31.45
C ARG A 196 5.72 22.47 -30.97
N LYS A 197 6.66 22.78 -31.88
CA LYS A 197 8.06 23.07 -31.57
C LYS A 197 8.69 21.98 -30.70
N GLY A 198 8.43 20.71 -31.06
CA GLY A 198 9.03 19.55 -30.41
C GLY A 198 10.52 19.39 -30.76
N ASP A 199 11.07 18.21 -30.49
CA ASP A 199 12.46 17.91 -30.82
C ASP A 199 12.67 17.90 -32.34
N THR A 200 13.29 18.98 -32.86
CA THR A 200 13.54 19.15 -34.28
C THR A 200 14.60 18.21 -34.85
N SER A 201 15.41 17.57 -34.00
CA SER A 201 16.41 16.58 -34.45
C SER A 201 15.74 15.37 -35.12
N LEU A 202 14.52 15.01 -34.70
CA LEU A 202 13.73 13.96 -35.33
C LEU A 202 13.28 14.27 -36.76
N LEU A 203 13.30 15.54 -37.16
CA LEU A 203 12.91 15.95 -38.50
C LEU A 203 14.01 15.71 -39.56
N GLU A 204 15.25 15.57 -39.10
CA GLU A 204 16.44 15.34 -39.93
C GLU A 204 16.66 13.87 -40.24
N LEU A 205 15.98 12.99 -39.50
CA LEU A 205 16.11 11.55 -39.65
C LEU A 205 15.38 11.02 -40.87
N SER A 206 15.95 10.04 -41.55
CA SER A 206 15.24 9.22 -42.55
C SER A 206 14.08 8.47 -41.88
N ASP A 207 13.19 7.86 -42.66
CA ASP A 207 12.07 7.08 -42.08
C ASP A 207 12.54 5.90 -41.24
N ASP A 208 13.56 5.18 -41.72
CA ASP A 208 14.13 4.04 -40.98
C ASP A 208 14.81 4.49 -39.66
N GLU A 209 15.53 5.60 -39.69
CA GLU A 209 16.15 6.16 -38.49
C GLU A 209 15.11 6.68 -37.49
N LEU A 210 14.03 7.28 -38.01
CA LEU A 210 12.91 7.76 -37.21
C LEU A 210 12.21 6.59 -36.53
N ASP A 211 11.93 5.50 -37.25
CA ASP A 211 11.29 4.30 -36.70
C ASP A 211 12.15 3.65 -35.61
N LYS A 212 13.49 3.63 -35.79
CA LYS A 212 14.44 3.18 -34.77
C LYS A 212 14.49 4.10 -33.54
N ALA A 213 14.56 5.42 -33.79
CA ALA A 213 14.57 6.43 -32.73
C ALA A 213 13.30 6.37 -31.86
N LEU A 214 12.16 6.07 -32.48
CA LEU A 214 10.86 5.88 -31.83
C LEU A 214 10.69 4.47 -31.23
N ARG A 215 11.67 3.57 -31.40
CA ARG A 215 11.62 2.17 -30.96
C ARG A 215 10.45 1.37 -31.56
N LEU A 216 9.99 1.74 -32.75
CA LEU A 216 8.94 1.01 -33.47
C LEU A 216 9.46 -0.30 -34.06
N VAL A 217 10.76 -0.38 -34.34
CA VAL A 217 11.44 -1.57 -34.82
C VAL A 217 12.58 -1.96 -33.87
N LYS A 218 12.76 -3.28 -33.63
CA LYS A 218 13.92 -3.79 -32.91
C LYS A 218 15.12 -3.90 -33.86
N GLU A 219 16.29 -3.50 -33.39
CA GLU A 219 17.54 -3.97 -34.04
C GLU A 219 17.70 -5.46 -33.77
N LEU A 220 17.88 -6.23 -34.86
CA LEU A 220 18.19 -7.66 -34.81
C LEU A 220 19.65 -7.86 -34.38
#